data_6d384db20ff493a58c77130e819c5f01
#
_entry.id   6d384db20ff493a58c77130e819c5f01
#
_cell.length_a   1.000
_cell.length_b   1.000
_cell.length_c   1.000
_cell.angle_alpha   90.00
_cell.angle_beta   90.00
_cell.angle_gamma   90.00
#
_symmetry.space_group_name_H-M   'P 1'
#
loop_
_entity.id
_entity.type
_entity.pdbx_description
1 polymer ?
#
loop_
_entity_poly.entity_id
_entity_poly.type
_entity_poly.pdbx_seq_one_letter_code
_entity_poly.pdbx_strand_id
1 'polypeptide(L)'
;LDQCRKIILKKLPGQNLLRYLLFNLNNEIIKSQRDRKWNQNSRLSNLYLRYESIPFDDLPFVRSPKDHNPRLGALFSCIPKTGREPELFARFITNNAEIQGHIFTAVDEITGYKDIPNLVNSYNSSLYYKHYDRGRLIIEKGQIYINEYKEDTCTVIKKLKAISEFGLENYASNIESFLDLGLLEVDCDEKKKILKQLFADSKVAL
;
A
#
# COMPACT_ATOMS: atom_id res chain seq x y z
N LEU A 1 8.08 -16.63 27.16
CA LEU A 1 9.37 -16.54 26.45
C LEU A 1 9.99 -17.93 26.25
N ASP A 2 10.03 -18.80 27.27
CA ASP A 2 10.68 -20.13 27.17
C ASP A 2 10.03 -21.04 26.11
N GLN A 3 8.71 -21.00 25.98
CA GLN A 3 8.00 -21.74 24.92
C GLN A 3 8.37 -21.20 23.52
N CYS A 4 8.42 -19.88 23.34
CA CYS A 4 8.84 -19.28 22.08
C CYS A 4 10.27 -19.68 21.74
N ARG A 5 11.19 -19.64 22.72
CA ARG A 5 12.57 -20.10 22.56
C ARG A 5 12.64 -21.58 22.15
N LYS A 6 11.83 -22.44 22.76
CA LYS A 6 11.77 -23.87 22.40
C LYS A 6 11.30 -24.07 20.94
N ILE A 7 10.28 -23.34 20.52
CA ILE A 7 9.77 -23.42 19.14
C ILE A 7 10.85 -23.00 18.15
N ILE A 8 11.54 -21.89 18.42
CA ILE A 8 12.62 -21.39 17.54
C ILE A 8 13.79 -22.35 17.48
N LEU A 9 14.30 -22.82 18.62
CA LEU A 9 15.46 -23.70 18.69
C LEU A 9 15.19 -25.07 18.06
N LYS A 10 13.99 -25.60 18.22
CA LYS A 10 13.58 -26.90 17.64
C LYS A 10 13.08 -26.78 16.20
N LYS A 11 13.10 -25.59 15.61
CA LYS A 11 12.59 -25.34 14.24
C LYS A 11 11.17 -25.87 14.01
N LEU A 12 10.32 -25.72 15.02
CA LEU A 12 8.93 -26.14 14.94
C LEU A 12 8.10 -25.15 14.07
N PRO A 13 6.90 -25.54 13.60
CA PRO A 13 5.98 -24.65 12.92
C PRO A 13 5.76 -23.35 13.69
N GLY A 14 5.69 -22.22 13.02
CA GLY A 14 5.55 -20.90 13.64
C GLY A 14 6.89 -20.25 14.08
N GLN A 15 8.03 -20.92 13.92
CA GLN A 15 9.34 -20.36 14.31
C GLN A 15 9.65 -19.05 13.58
N ASN A 16 9.34 -18.97 12.29
CA ASN A 16 9.64 -17.78 11.48
C ASN A 16 8.79 -16.59 11.91
N LEU A 17 7.51 -16.83 12.20
CA LEU A 17 6.63 -15.82 12.79
C LEU A 17 7.20 -15.30 14.10
N LEU A 18 7.61 -16.20 15.01
CA LEU A 18 8.19 -15.79 16.29
C LEU A 18 9.49 -15.00 16.13
N ARG A 19 10.39 -15.43 15.24
CA ARG A 19 11.61 -14.70 14.95
C ARG A 19 11.31 -13.28 14.45
N TYR A 20 10.36 -13.16 13.53
CA TYR A 20 9.97 -11.87 12.98
C TYR A 20 9.34 -10.96 14.04
N LEU A 21 8.40 -11.47 14.84
CA LEU A 21 7.74 -10.69 15.89
C LEU A 21 8.70 -10.28 17.00
N LEU A 22 9.72 -11.08 17.29
CA LEU A 22 10.77 -10.75 18.26
C LEU A 22 11.84 -9.79 17.69
N PHE A 23 11.88 -9.59 16.38
CA PHE A 23 12.85 -8.72 15.76
C PHE A 23 12.41 -7.26 15.85
N ASN A 24 13.07 -6.48 16.71
CA ASN A 24 12.83 -5.05 16.91
C ASN A 24 11.36 -4.65 17.21
N LEU A 25 10.54 -5.58 17.67
CA LEU A 25 9.16 -5.32 17.98
C LEU A 25 9.05 -4.68 19.38
N ASN A 26 8.58 -3.44 19.45
CA ASN A 26 8.39 -2.72 20.72
C ASN A 26 6.94 -2.85 21.25
N ASN A 27 6.72 -2.37 22.48
CA ASN A 27 5.41 -2.47 23.14
C ASN A 27 4.30 -1.70 22.43
N GLU A 28 4.61 -0.60 21.76
CA GLU A 28 3.63 0.19 21.01
C GLU A 28 3.16 -0.56 19.77
N ILE A 29 4.09 -1.17 19.03
CA ILE A 29 3.78 -2.01 17.88
C ILE A 29 2.93 -3.21 18.31
N ILE A 30 3.27 -3.86 19.45
CA ILE A 30 2.48 -4.98 19.99
C ILE A 30 1.07 -4.53 20.36
N LYS A 31 0.91 -3.37 20.98
CA LYS A 31 -0.39 -2.80 21.33
C LYS A 31 -1.20 -2.47 20.07
N SER A 32 -0.57 -1.90 19.04
CA SER A 32 -1.24 -1.58 17.77
C SER A 32 -1.78 -2.82 17.06
N GLN A 33 -1.12 -3.99 17.19
CA GLN A 33 -1.61 -5.27 16.66
C GLN A 33 -2.86 -5.78 17.42
N ARG A 34 -3.04 -5.39 18.68
CA ARG A 34 -4.18 -5.80 19.51
C ARG A 34 -5.42 -4.95 19.32
N ASP A 35 -5.27 -3.75 18.75
CA ASP A 35 -6.41 -2.86 18.56
C ASP A 35 -7.36 -3.46 17.52
N ARG A 36 -8.50 -3.96 18.01
CA ARG A 36 -9.55 -4.59 17.21
C ARG A 36 -10.41 -3.59 16.45
N LYS A 37 -10.17 -2.30 16.60
CA LYS A 37 -10.87 -1.31 15.81
C LYS A 37 -10.55 -1.57 14.35
N TRP A 38 -11.60 -1.68 13.57
CA TRP A 38 -11.59 -1.86 12.13
C TRP A 38 -10.92 -0.66 11.45
N ASN A 39 -9.62 -0.52 11.65
CA ASN A 39 -8.86 0.49 10.97
C ASN A 39 -8.67 0.04 9.53
N GLN A 40 -9.05 0.89 8.61
CA GLN A 40 -8.96 0.67 7.16
C GLN A 40 -7.51 0.39 6.68
N ASN A 41 -6.51 0.67 7.49
CA ASN A 41 -5.10 0.31 7.27
C ASN A 41 -4.77 -1.17 7.45
N SER A 42 -5.75 -2.01 7.75
CA SER A 42 -5.62 -3.47 7.69
C SER A 42 -5.19 -4.01 6.32
N ARG A 43 -5.13 -3.17 5.33
CA ARG A 43 -4.76 -3.54 3.97
C ARG A 43 -3.26 -3.80 3.80
N LEU A 44 -2.43 -3.11 4.57
CA LEU A 44 -0.97 -3.25 4.51
C LEU A 44 -0.42 -4.28 5.49
N SER A 45 -1.17 -4.64 6.51
CA SER A 45 -0.80 -5.64 7.48
C SER A 45 -1.81 -6.76 7.54
N ASN A 46 -1.52 -7.88 6.89
CA ASN A 46 -2.31 -9.10 7.06
C ASN A 46 -2.09 -9.77 8.41
N LEU A 47 -1.29 -9.19 9.26
CA LEU A 47 -1.10 -9.67 10.61
C LEU A 47 -2.14 -9.10 11.55
N TYR A 48 -3.40 -9.35 11.25
CA TYR A 48 -4.30 -9.58 12.34
C TYR A 48 -3.89 -10.89 12.99
N LEU A 49 -3.48 -10.84 14.24
CA LEU A 49 -3.35 -12.02 15.09
C LEU A 49 -4.75 -12.58 15.43
N ARG A 50 -5.61 -12.70 14.44
CA ARG A 50 -6.81 -13.50 14.49
C ARG A 50 -6.40 -14.93 14.16
N TYR A 51 -7.03 -15.90 14.83
CA TYR A 51 -6.87 -17.31 14.50
C TYR A 51 -7.16 -17.65 13.00
N GLU A 52 -7.80 -16.74 12.28
CA GLU A 52 -8.05 -16.80 10.83
C GLU A 52 -6.99 -16.08 10.00
N SER A 53 -5.98 -15.48 10.62
CA SER A 53 -4.91 -14.79 9.90
C SER A 53 -4.04 -15.81 9.21
N ILE A 54 -3.60 -15.47 8.02
CA ILE A 54 -2.55 -16.23 7.33
C ILE A 54 -1.38 -16.36 8.29
N PRO A 55 -0.92 -17.56 8.61
CA PRO A 55 0.29 -17.73 9.37
C PRO A 55 1.40 -16.93 8.68
N PHE A 56 2.13 -16.14 9.45
CA PHE A 56 3.23 -15.33 8.90
C PHE A 56 4.29 -16.19 8.21
N ASP A 57 4.34 -17.46 8.59
CA ASP A 57 5.19 -18.46 7.95
C ASP A 57 4.89 -18.67 6.47
N ASP A 58 3.65 -18.39 6.03
CA ASP A 58 3.25 -18.59 4.63
C ASP A 58 3.75 -17.45 3.72
N LEU A 59 3.63 -16.19 4.18
CA LEU A 59 3.96 -15.03 3.38
C LEU A 59 4.79 -13.98 4.14
N PRO A 60 5.94 -14.34 4.74
CA PRO A 60 6.68 -13.47 5.67
C PRO A 60 7.33 -12.25 5.01
N PHE A 61 7.54 -12.27 3.70
CA PHE A 61 8.21 -11.19 2.99
C PHE A 61 7.26 -10.22 2.29
N VAL A 62 6.00 -10.58 2.13
CA VAL A 62 5.04 -9.76 1.37
C VAL A 62 4.33 -8.77 2.27
N ARG A 63 4.03 -9.18 3.49
CA ARG A 63 3.18 -8.40 4.39
C ARG A 63 3.83 -8.23 5.75
N SER A 64 3.65 -7.04 6.30
CA SER A 64 4.20 -6.66 7.60
C SER A 64 3.10 -6.41 8.61
N PRO A 65 3.35 -6.59 9.93
CA PRO A 65 2.46 -6.12 10.96
C PRO A 65 2.23 -4.62 10.83
N LYS A 66 1.08 -4.16 11.29
CA LYS A 66 0.80 -2.73 11.38
C LYS A 66 1.94 -2.03 12.12
N ASP A 67 2.40 -0.91 11.56
CA ASP A 67 3.48 -0.09 12.12
C ASP A 67 4.83 -0.81 12.32
N HIS A 68 4.99 -1.99 11.74
CA HIS A 68 6.23 -2.76 11.79
C HIS A 68 6.59 -3.28 10.39
N ASN A 69 7.40 -2.54 9.68
CA ASN A 69 7.87 -2.88 8.33
C ASN A 69 9.40 -2.94 8.30
N PRO A 70 10.02 -4.03 8.76
CA PRO A 70 11.47 -4.15 8.76
C PRO A 70 12.02 -4.17 7.33
N ARG A 71 13.23 -3.66 7.18
CA ARG A 71 13.94 -3.70 5.89
C ARG A 71 14.15 -5.16 5.46
N LEU A 72 14.15 -5.38 4.16
CA LEU A 72 14.30 -6.73 3.58
C LEU A 72 15.56 -7.47 4.08
N GLY A 73 16.68 -6.76 4.22
CA GLY A 73 17.91 -7.34 4.79
C GLY A 73 17.74 -7.84 6.24
N ALA A 74 16.96 -7.13 7.04
CA ALA A 74 16.63 -7.55 8.41
C ALA A 74 15.76 -8.82 8.42
N LEU A 75 14.78 -8.90 7.51
CA LEU A 75 13.97 -10.11 7.34
C LEU A 75 14.84 -11.30 6.92
N PHE A 76 15.79 -11.11 5.99
CA PHE A 76 16.71 -12.18 5.56
C PHE A 76 17.62 -12.69 6.68
N SER A 77 17.90 -11.88 7.69
CA SER A 77 18.70 -12.32 8.83
C SER A 77 17.94 -13.23 9.79
N CYS A 78 16.61 -13.15 9.79
CA CYS A 78 15.78 -13.94 10.71
C CYS A 78 14.92 -15.02 10.02
N ILE A 79 14.63 -14.86 8.73
CA ILE A 79 13.76 -15.78 7.98
C ILE A 79 14.48 -16.30 6.73
N PRO A 80 14.52 -17.62 6.49
CA PRO A 80 15.10 -18.18 5.27
C PRO A 80 14.35 -17.70 4.03
N LYS A 81 15.10 -17.29 3.00
CA LYS A 81 14.53 -16.84 1.71
C LYS A 81 14.37 -17.96 0.67
N THR A 82 14.95 -19.12 0.92
CA THR A 82 14.92 -20.25 -0.02
C THR A 82 13.51 -20.73 -0.27
N GLY A 83 13.13 -20.85 -1.53
CA GLY A 83 11.77 -21.27 -1.94
C GLY A 83 10.71 -20.18 -1.80
N ARG A 84 11.13 -18.94 -1.57
CA ARG A 84 10.21 -17.79 -1.37
C ARG A 84 10.32 -16.72 -2.46
N GLU A 85 10.84 -17.11 -3.61
CA GLU A 85 10.99 -16.24 -4.77
C GLU A 85 9.65 -15.58 -5.20
N PRO A 86 8.49 -16.28 -5.20
CA PRO A 86 7.22 -15.66 -5.53
C PRO A 86 6.83 -14.53 -4.57
N GLU A 87 7.09 -14.70 -3.28
CA GLU A 87 6.83 -13.67 -2.26
C GLU A 87 7.76 -12.47 -2.40
N LEU A 88 9.04 -12.73 -2.63
CA LEU A 88 10.04 -11.68 -2.85
C LEU A 88 9.73 -10.88 -4.10
N PHE A 89 9.25 -11.55 -5.14
CA PHE A 89 8.76 -10.91 -6.34
C PHE A 89 7.54 -10.03 -6.06
N ALA A 90 6.54 -10.54 -5.36
CA ALA A 90 5.36 -9.77 -4.97
C ALA A 90 5.75 -8.56 -4.11
N ARG A 91 6.68 -8.71 -3.17
CA ARG A 91 7.23 -7.59 -2.38
C ARG A 91 7.92 -6.55 -3.26
N PHE A 92 8.66 -6.98 -4.27
CA PHE A 92 9.29 -6.06 -5.22
C PHE A 92 8.23 -5.19 -5.93
N ILE A 93 7.16 -5.79 -6.44
CA ILE A 93 6.04 -5.06 -7.07
C ILE A 93 5.34 -4.14 -6.05
N THR A 94 5.12 -4.62 -4.82
CA THR A 94 4.56 -3.80 -3.73
C THR A 94 5.42 -2.56 -3.46
N ASN A 95 6.73 -2.73 -3.37
CA ASN A 95 7.65 -1.61 -3.11
C ASN A 95 7.67 -0.60 -4.27
N ASN A 96 7.54 -1.05 -5.52
CA ASN A 96 7.42 -0.15 -6.66
C ASN A 96 6.17 0.72 -6.54
N ALA A 97 5.05 0.15 -6.11
CA ALA A 97 3.81 0.90 -5.91
C ALA A 97 3.87 1.83 -4.68
N GLU A 98 4.28 1.32 -3.53
CA GLU A 98 4.16 2.04 -2.25
C GLU A 98 5.31 3.04 -1.99
N ILE A 99 6.52 2.72 -2.46
CA ILE A 99 7.71 3.52 -2.17
C ILE A 99 8.06 4.42 -3.36
N GLN A 100 7.96 3.88 -4.59
CA GLN A 100 8.33 4.61 -5.80
C GLN A 100 7.13 5.29 -6.49
N GLY A 101 5.91 4.96 -6.09
CA GLY A 101 4.69 5.50 -6.69
C GLY A 101 4.32 4.89 -8.04
N HIS A 102 5.00 3.82 -8.46
CA HIS A 102 4.76 3.16 -9.74
C HIS A 102 3.77 1.99 -9.57
N ILE A 103 2.49 2.25 -9.76
CA ILE A 103 1.43 1.23 -9.65
C ILE A 103 1.63 0.11 -10.66
N PHE A 104 2.09 0.45 -11.86
CA PHE A 104 2.36 -0.48 -12.95
C PHE A 104 3.86 -0.63 -13.13
N THR A 105 4.33 -1.88 -13.18
CA THR A 105 5.73 -2.22 -13.46
C THR A 105 5.81 -2.91 -14.81
N ALA A 106 6.59 -2.40 -15.74
CA ALA A 106 6.76 -3.02 -17.05
C ALA A 106 7.54 -4.34 -16.92
N VAL A 107 7.04 -5.40 -17.56
CA VAL A 107 7.63 -6.75 -17.46
C VAL A 107 9.05 -6.79 -18.01
N ASP A 108 9.32 -6.05 -19.07
CA ASP A 108 10.63 -5.96 -19.74
C ASP A 108 11.67 -5.17 -18.95
N GLU A 109 11.25 -4.33 -18.01
CA GLU A 109 12.14 -3.61 -17.09
C GLU A 109 12.55 -4.44 -15.87
N ILE A 110 11.88 -5.58 -15.63
CA ILE A 110 12.15 -6.41 -14.46
C ILE A 110 13.41 -7.23 -14.67
N THR A 111 14.42 -6.95 -13.86
CA THR A 111 15.68 -7.68 -13.84
C THR A 111 15.80 -8.55 -12.58
N GLY A 112 16.55 -9.65 -12.70
CA GLY A 112 16.85 -10.51 -11.53
C GLY A 112 15.80 -11.58 -11.23
N TYR A 113 14.66 -11.59 -11.89
CA TYR A 113 13.65 -12.63 -11.78
C TYR A 113 13.48 -13.40 -13.09
N LYS A 114 13.32 -14.72 -12.99
CA LYS A 114 13.08 -15.61 -14.13
C LYS A 114 11.67 -16.16 -14.05
N ASP A 115 11.10 -16.47 -15.22
CA ASP A 115 9.76 -17.07 -15.33
C ASP A 115 8.69 -16.31 -14.51
N ILE A 116 8.55 -15.04 -14.82
CA ILE A 116 7.62 -14.12 -14.14
C ILE A 116 6.18 -14.67 -14.10
N PRO A 117 5.62 -15.27 -15.17
CA PRO A 117 4.28 -15.86 -15.12
C PRO A 117 4.15 -16.94 -14.05
N ASN A 118 5.14 -17.80 -13.88
CA ASN A 118 5.13 -18.83 -12.84
C ASN A 118 5.23 -18.24 -11.44
N LEU A 119 6.07 -17.20 -11.24
CA LEU A 119 6.16 -16.49 -9.97
C LEU A 119 4.80 -15.88 -9.57
N VAL A 120 4.12 -15.22 -10.52
CA VAL A 120 2.79 -14.65 -10.31
C VAL A 120 1.76 -15.72 -9.95
N ASN A 121 1.73 -16.82 -10.70
CA ASN A 121 0.80 -17.92 -10.44
C ASN A 121 1.06 -18.58 -9.08
N SER A 122 2.31 -18.84 -8.75
CA SER A 122 2.71 -19.43 -7.47
C SER A 122 2.35 -18.52 -6.29
N TYR A 123 2.61 -17.21 -6.42
CA TYR A 123 2.20 -16.23 -5.42
C TYR A 123 0.68 -16.18 -5.25
N ASN A 124 -0.05 -16.03 -6.35
CA ASN A 124 -1.51 -15.93 -6.31
C ASN A 124 -2.14 -17.19 -5.71
N SER A 125 -1.60 -18.37 -5.99
CA SER A 125 -2.07 -19.64 -5.42
C SER A 125 -1.87 -19.75 -3.92
N SER A 126 -0.90 -19.03 -3.35
CA SER A 126 -0.61 -19.01 -1.92
C SER A 126 -1.47 -18.00 -1.14
N LEU A 127 -2.22 -17.15 -1.85
CA LEU A 127 -3.07 -16.16 -1.20
C LEU A 127 -4.29 -16.79 -0.53
N TYR A 128 -4.56 -16.35 0.69
CA TYR A 128 -5.80 -16.71 1.35
C TYR A 128 -7.02 -16.19 0.59
N TYR A 129 -8.07 -16.99 0.46
CA TYR A 129 -9.21 -16.68 -0.41
C TYR A 129 -9.87 -15.32 -0.16
N LYS A 130 -9.92 -14.83 1.10
CA LYS A 130 -10.47 -13.51 1.45
C LYS A 130 -9.62 -12.33 0.95
N HIS A 131 -8.37 -12.58 0.61
CA HIS A 131 -7.42 -11.56 0.16
C HIS A 131 -7.06 -11.71 -1.31
N TYR A 132 -7.53 -12.78 -1.93
CA TYR A 132 -7.17 -13.12 -3.30
C TYR A 132 -7.53 -12.01 -4.28
N ASP A 133 -8.76 -11.53 -4.26
CA ASP A 133 -9.23 -10.54 -5.23
C ASP A 133 -8.46 -9.23 -5.17
N ARG A 134 -8.09 -8.79 -3.98
CA ARG A 134 -7.36 -7.53 -3.81
C ARG A 134 -5.85 -7.70 -3.90
N GLY A 135 -5.31 -8.73 -3.28
CA GLY A 135 -3.87 -8.93 -3.12
C GLY A 135 -3.18 -9.61 -4.29
N ARG A 136 -3.91 -10.13 -5.27
CA ARG A 136 -3.33 -10.85 -6.40
C ARG A 136 -2.52 -9.94 -7.32
N LEU A 137 -1.45 -10.50 -7.86
CA LEU A 137 -0.71 -9.92 -8.96
C LEU A 137 -1.41 -10.20 -10.28
N ILE A 138 -1.47 -9.21 -11.15
CA ILE A 138 -2.04 -9.31 -12.49
C ILE A 138 -0.98 -8.91 -13.51
N ILE A 139 -0.90 -9.71 -14.59
CA ILE A 139 -0.12 -9.36 -15.78
C ILE A 139 -1.13 -8.97 -16.87
N GLU A 140 -1.06 -7.75 -17.34
CA GLU A 140 -1.93 -7.25 -18.40
C GLU A 140 -1.15 -6.28 -19.30
N LYS A 141 -1.18 -6.52 -20.62
CA LYS A 141 -0.54 -5.65 -21.63
C LYS A 141 0.94 -5.35 -21.36
N GLY A 142 1.69 -6.36 -20.89
CA GLY A 142 3.11 -6.19 -20.57
C GLY A 142 3.40 -5.45 -19.26
N GLN A 143 2.38 -5.19 -18.45
CA GLN A 143 2.51 -4.56 -17.14
C GLN A 143 2.12 -5.53 -16.03
N ILE A 144 2.79 -5.41 -14.88
CA ILE A 144 2.44 -6.13 -13.65
C ILE A 144 2.02 -5.14 -12.59
N TYR A 145 0.97 -5.51 -11.86
CA TYR A 145 0.46 -4.70 -10.77
C TYR A 145 -0.30 -5.55 -9.74
N ILE A 146 -0.48 -5.00 -8.54
CA ILE A 146 -1.38 -5.56 -7.54
C ILE A 146 -2.78 -5.00 -7.79
N ASN A 147 -3.78 -5.88 -7.85
CA ASN A 147 -5.14 -5.51 -8.22
C ASN A 147 -5.72 -4.39 -7.33
N GLU A 148 -5.45 -4.44 -6.05
CA GLU A 148 -5.91 -3.44 -5.07
C GLU A 148 -5.51 -2.01 -5.47
N TYR A 149 -4.24 -1.78 -5.81
CA TYR A 149 -3.77 -0.44 -6.15
C TYR A 149 -4.41 0.11 -7.43
N LYS A 150 -4.61 -0.74 -8.43
CA LYS A 150 -5.33 -0.36 -9.65
C LYS A 150 -6.79 0.01 -9.35
N GLU A 151 -7.50 -0.83 -8.60
CA GLU A 151 -8.91 -0.60 -8.26
C GLU A 151 -9.11 0.66 -7.42
N ASP A 152 -8.27 0.85 -6.40
CA ASP A 152 -8.33 2.02 -5.53
C ASP A 152 -8.00 3.30 -6.34
N THR A 153 -6.99 3.26 -7.21
CA THR A 153 -6.65 4.39 -8.09
C THR A 153 -7.78 4.72 -9.04
N CYS A 154 -8.36 3.73 -9.70
CA CYS A 154 -9.52 3.94 -10.57
C CYS A 154 -10.70 4.54 -9.81
N THR A 155 -10.91 4.12 -8.57
CA THR A 155 -11.97 4.65 -7.71
C THR A 155 -11.72 6.11 -7.33
N VAL A 156 -10.47 6.46 -6.99
CA VAL A 156 -10.08 7.84 -6.70
C VAL A 156 -10.28 8.72 -7.93
N ILE A 157 -9.80 8.29 -9.10
CA ILE A 157 -9.95 9.04 -10.36
C ILE A 157 -11.44 9.27 -10.69
N LYS A 158 -12.27 8.24 -10.57
CA LYS A 158 -13.73 8.37 -10.79
C LYS A 158 -14.36 9.38 -9.85
N LYS A 159 -14.01 9.36 -8.56
CA LYS A 159 -14.51 10.32 -7.57
C LYS A 159 -14.02 11.73 -7.86
N LEU A 160 -12.74 11.90 -8.20
CA LEU A 160 -12.20 13.22 -8.58
C LEU A 160 -12.89 13.76 -9.82
N LYS A 161 -13.10 12.91 -10.84
CA LYS A 161 -13.85 13.29 -12.04
C LYS A 161 -15.27 13.74 -11.71
N ALA A 162 -16.01 12.99 -10.89
CA ALA A 162 -17.35 13.36 -10.48
C ALA A 162 -17.41 14.69 -9.70
N ILE A 163 -16.40 14.96 -8.86
CA ILE A 163 -16.29 16.23 -8.13
C ILE A 163 -15.91 17.37 -9.06
N SER A 164 -15.13 17.10 -10.11
CA SER A 164 -14.65 18.11 -11.06
C SER A 164 -15.70 18.56 -12.08
N GLU A 165 -16.84 17.89 -12.17
CA GLU A 165 -17.90 18.22 -13.16
C GLU A 165 -18.56 19.58 -12.96
N PHE A 166 -18.49 20.12 -11.74
CA PHE A 166 -19.12 21.39 -11.38
C PHE A 166 -18.16 22.25 -10.56
N GLY A 167 -18.12 23.55 -10.89
CA GLY A 167 -17.43 24.55 -10.09
C GLY A 167 -18.12 24.85 -8.76
N LEU A 168 -17.51 25.73 -7.97
CA LEU A 168 -18.15 26.28 -6.77
C LEU A 168 -19.13 27.40 -7.18
N GLU A 169 -20.35 27.30 -6.70
CA GLU A 169 -21.39 28.29 -6.96
C GLU A 169 -20.95 29.68 -6.48
N ASN A 170 -21.14 30.69 -7.32
CA ASN A 170 -20.76 32.07 -7.08
C ASN A 170 -19.27 32.30 -6.76
N TYR A 171 -18.37 31.32 -7.09
CA TYR A 171 -16.96 31.42 -6.74
C TYR A 171 -16.31 32.69 -7.31
N ALA A 172 -16.44 32.92 -8.63
CA ALA A 172 -15.80 34.05 -9.29
C ALA A 172 -16.26 35.42 -8.75
N SER A 173 -17.58 35.58 -8.50
CA SER A 173 -18.15 36.82 -7.94
C SER A 173 -17.74 37.04 -6.49
N ASN A 174 -17.62 35.97 -5.69
CA ASN A 174 -17.17 36.08 -4.32
C ASN A 174 -15.68 36.50 -4.28
N ILE A 175 -14.83 35.90 -5.11
CA ILE A 175 -13.41 36.29 -5.20
C ILE A 175 -13.27 37.73 -5.67
N GLU A 176 -14.08 38.19 -6.63
CA GLU A 176 -14.07 39.56 -7.08
C GLU A 176 -14.41 40.53 -5.92
N SER A 177 -15.48 40.24 -5.19
CA SER A 177 -15.85 41.00 -4.00
C SER A 177 -14.77 41.06 -2.93
N PHE A 178 -14.07 39.96 -2.67
CA PHE A 178 -12.98 39.94 -1.71
C PHE A 178 -11.78 40.76 -2.16
N LEU A 179 -11.46 40.75 -3.47
CA LEU A 179 -10.39 41.56 -4.04
C LEU A 179 -10.74 43.06 -3.97
N ASP A 180 -11.98 43.41 -4.30
CA ASP A 180 -12.48 44.82 -4.28
C ASP A 180 -12.52 45.36 -2.86
N LEU A 181 -12.86 44.56 -1.89
CA LEU A 181 -12.86 44.94 -0.47
C LEU A 181 -11.49 44.96 0.18
N GLY A 182 -10.43 44.61 -0.58
CA GLY A 182 -9.05 44.53 -0.03
C GLY A 182 -8.85 43.41 1.00
N LEU A 183 -9.75 42.41 1.04
CA LEU A 183 -9.65 41.26 1.93
C LEU A 183 -8.66 40.22 1.41
N LEU A 184 -8.32 40.29 0.12
CA LEU A 184 -7.30 39.49 -0.53
C LEU A 184 -6.27 40.41 -1.21
N GLU A 185 -5.05 40.38 -0.72
CA GLU A 185 -3.95 41.08 -1.37
C GLU A 185 -3.25 40.17 -2.37
N VAL A 186 -3.30 40.51 -3.64
CA VAL A 186 -2.65 39.78 -4.72
C VAL A 186 -1.76 40.73 -5.51
N ASP A 187 -0.51 40.39 -5.62
CA ASP A 187 0.58 41.25 -6.12
C ASP A 187 0.62 41.47 -7.65
N CYS A 188 -0.14 40.67 -8.41
CA CYS A 188 -0.20 40.85 -9.86
C CYS A 188 -1.55 40.44 -10.45
N ASP A 189 -1.86 41.02 -11.62
CA ASP A 189 -3.15 40.79 -12.30
C ASP A 189 -3.28 39.38 -12.86
N GLU A 190 -2.19 38.72 -13.21
CA GLU A 190 -2.21 37.33 -13.68
C GLU A 190 -2.68 36.39 -12.58
N LYS A 191 -2.17 36.57 -11.34
CA LYS A 191 -2.61 35.80 -10.19
C LYS A 191 -4.08 36.07 -9.84
N LYS A 192 -4.54 37.33 -9.94
CA LYS A 192 -5.94 37.68 -9.76
C LYS A 192 -6.83 36.94 -10.76
N LYS A 193 -6.41 36.88 -12.02
CA LYS A 193 -7.14 36.18 -13.07
C LYS A 193 -7.20 34.66 -12.81
N ILE A 194 -6.09 34.06 -12.46
CA ILE A 194 -6.01 32.64 -12.11
C ILE A 194 -6.90 32.36 -10.89
N LEU A 195 -6.83 33.18 -9.85
CA LEU A 195 -7.62 33.03 -8.64
C LEU A 195 -9.13 33.06 -8.94
N LYS A 196 -9.59 33.97 -9.80
CA LYS A 196 -11.01 34.04 -10.22
C LYS A 196 -11.48 32.79 -10.96
N GLN A 197 -10.58 32.10 -11.68
CA GLN A 197 -10.91 30.92 -12.49
C GLN A 197 -10.72 29.60 -11.74
N LEU A 198 -9.95 29.58 -10.67
CA LEU A 198 -9.44 28.35 -10.02
C LEU A 198 -10.51 27.29 -9.73
N PHE A 199 -11.64 27.70 -9.20
CA PHE A 199 -12.77 26.83 -8.87
C PHE A 199 -14.08 27.24 -9.55
N ALA A 200 -14.01 28.06 -10.60
CA ALA A 200 -15.18 28.51 -11.34
C ALA A 200 -15.86 27.34 -12.08
N ASP A 201 -15.04 26.51 -12.74
CA ASP A 201 -15.53 25.42 -13.59
C ASP A 201 -15.38 24.03 -12.95
N SER A 202 -14.57 23.91 -11.91
CA SER A 202 -14.26 22.63 -11.25
C SER A 202 -14.00 22.84 -9.76
N LYS A 203 -14.49 21.92 -8.91
CA LYS A 203 -14.13 21.87 -7.48
C LYS A 203 -12.75 21.29 -7.23
N VAL A 204 -12.04 20.83 -8.26
CA VAL A 204 -10.69 20.27 -8.20
C VAL A 204 -9.78 21.16 -9.03
N ALA A 205 -8.75 21.71 -8.39
CA ALA A 205 -7.64 22.39 -9.05
C ALA A 205 -6.37 21.54 -8.88
N LEU A 206 -5.60 21.37 -9.95
CA LEU A 206 -4.34 20.64 -10.03
C LEU A 206 -3.22 21.56 -10.45
#